data_fc0b58dab7857366286d44c648d9b9d7
#
_entry.id   fc0b58dab7857366286d44c648d9b9d7
#
_cell.length_a   1.000
_cell.length_b   1.000
_cell.length_c   1.000
_cell.angle_alpha   90.00
_cell.angle_beta   90.00
_cell.angle_gamma   90.00
#
_symmetry.space_group_name_H-M   'P 1'
#
loop_
_entity.id
_entity.type
_entity.pdbx_description
1 polymer ?
#
loop_
_entity_poly.entity_id
_entity_poly.type
_entity_poly.pdbx_seq_one_letter_code
_entity_poly.pdbx_strand_id
1 'polypeptide(L)'
;NTVVKDPSGRNQFVLETFVRYGAPDAILYENKPHIGTDVLACIIENMRKDLERKGAEFHFESCVSNLNIEGGRVVSVVTDEKTYNASAVILALGHSARDTFEMLAAKLEIPMEVKNFAVGFRVEHPQTMIDEIMYGDYSGSRLPASPYKVTSNFPNGRGVYSFCMCPGGYV
;
A
#
# COMPACT_ATOMS: atom_id res chain seq x y z
N ASN A 1 -0.08 8.17 -13.43
CA ASN A 1 -0.72 8.70 -14.64
C ASN A 1 -1.69 7.74 -15.31
N THR A 2 -1.70 6.50 -14.93
CA THR A 2 -2.54 5.47 -15.54
C THR A 2 -3.81 5.20 -14.73
N VAL A 3 -3.86 5.62 -13.49
CA VAL A 3 -4.98 5.30 -12.58
C VAL A 3 -6.28 5.91 -13.07
N VAL A 4 -6.28 7.20 -13.41
CA VAL A 4 -7.49 7.92 -13.86
C VAL A 4 -7.86 7.61 -15.32
N LYS A 5 -6.92 7.07 -16.10
CA LYS A 5 -7.10 6.80 -17.54
C LYS A 5 -7.26 5.33 -17.88
N ASP A 6 -7.54 4.48 -16.91
CA ASP A 6 -7.76 3.06 -17.16
C ASP A 6 -9.08 2.83 -17.91
N PRO A 7 -9.05 2.35 -19.17
CA PRO A 7 -10.24 2.13 -19.95
C PRO A 7 -11.11 0.95 -19.44
N SER A 8 -10.55 0.12 -18.54
CA SER A 8 -11.31 -1.00 -17.94
C SER A 8 -12.30 -0.55 -16.87
N GLY A 9 -12.20 0.69 -16.39
CA GLY A 9 -12.99 1.22 -15.29
C GLY A 9 -12.63 0.67 -13.90
N ARG A 10 -11.67 -0.25 -13.78
CA ARG A 10 -11.30 -0.86 -12.50
C ARG A 10 -10.69 0.15 -11.54
N ASN A 11 -9.80 1.00 -12.05
CA ASN A 11 -9.19 2.03 -11.24
C ASN A 11 -10.21 3.07 -10.78
N GLN A 12 -11.13 3.44 -11.66
CA GLN A 12 -12.23 4.33 -11.31
C GLN A 12 -13.09 3.74 -10.18
N PHE A 13 -13.46 2.47 -10.28
CA PHE A 13 -14.20 1.77 -9.23
C PHE A 13 -13.47 1.80 -7.88
N VAL A 14 -12.15 1.61 -7.87
CA VAL A 14 -11.33 1.67 -6.64
C VAL A 14 -11.35 3.08 -6.05
N LEU A 15 -11.14 4.11 -6.86
CA LEU A 15 -11.14 5.50 -6.41
C LEU A 15 -12.51 5.91 -5.86
N GLU A 16 -13.59 5.59 -6.54
CA GLU A 16 -14.97 5.84 -6.09
C GLU A 16 -15.27 5.09 -4.79
N THR A 17 -14.72 3.90 -4.63
CA THR A 17 -14.83 3.15 -3.39
C THR A 17 -14.14 3.90 -2.23
N PHE A 18 -12.92 4.39 -2.43
CA PHE A 18 -12.25 5.18 -1.42
C PHE A 18 -13.03 6.47 -1.07
N VAL A 19 -13.55 7.18 -2.06
CA VAL A 19 -14.39 8.37 -1.84
C VAL A 19 -15.64 8.01 -1.02
N ARG A 20 -16.31 6.92 -1.35
CA ARG A 20 -17.47 6.44 -0.57
C ARG A 20 -17.15 6.22 0.91
N TYR A 21 -15.93 5.85 1.23
CA TYR A 21 -15.48 5.64 2.61
C TYR A 21 -14.75 6.82 3.23
N GLY A 22 -14.72 7.99 2.57
CA GLY A 22 -14.27 9.25 3.14
C GLY A 22 -12.99 9.83 2.56
N ALA A 23 -12.50 9.31 1.43
CA ALA A 23 -11.43 9.98 0.72
C ALA A 23 -11.92 11.28 0.07
N PRO A 24 -11.04 12.28 -0.12
CA PRO A 24 -11.37 13.49 -0.85
C PRO A 24 -11.77 13.19 -2.30
N ASP A 25 -12.79 13.85 -2.83
CA ASP A 25 -13.22 13.71 -4.22
C ASP A 25 -12.13 14.05 -5.23
N ALA A 26 -11.15 14.86 -4.83
CA ALA A 26 -10.00 15.24 -5.64
C ALA A 26 -9.25 14.04 -6.24
N ILE A 27 -9.22 12.89 -5.55
CA ILE A 27 -8.56 11.69 -6.08
C ILE A 27 -9.17 11.15 -7.37
N LEU A 28 -10.42 11.51 -7.69
CA LEU A 28 -11.12 11.06 -8.90
C LEU A 28 -10.59 11.71 -10.18
N TYR A 29 -10.04 12.92 -10.07
CA TYR A 29 -9.61 13.72 -11.23
C TYR A 29 -8.15 14.17 -11.17
N GLU A 30 -7.50 14.08 -10.03
CA GLU A 30 -6.08 14.41 -9.91
C GLU A 30 -5.21 13.44 -10.71
N ASN A 31 -4.21 14.00 -11.40
CA ASN A 31 -3.28 13.19 -12.20
C ASN A 31 -2.40 12.25 -11.35
N LYS A 32 -2.17 12.60 -10.09
CA LYS A 32 -1.44 11.81 -9.09
C LYS A 32 -2.24 11.79 -7.80
N PRO A 33 -3.31 10.98 -7.75
CA PRO A 33 -4.15 10.94 -6.57
C PRO A 33 -3.36 10.53 -5.33
N HIS A 34 -3.56 11.27 -4.25
CA HIS A 34 -2.89 11.03 -2.98
C HIS A 34 -3.89 11.14 -1.84
N ILE A 35 -3.81 10.20 -0.91
CA ILE A 35 -4.59 10.20 0.33
C ILE A 35 -3.58 10.27 1.47
N GLY A 36 -3.73 11.25 2.36
CA GLY A 36 -2.91 11.36 3.56
C GLY A 36 -3.09 10.17 4.50
N THR A 37 -2.08 9.86 5.28
CA THR A 37 -2.12 8.71 6.22
C THR A 37 -3.17 8.86 7.31
N ASP A 38 -3.46 10.07 7.73
CA ASP A 38 -4.52 10.44 8.67
C ASP A 38 -5.91 10.10 8.12
N VAL A 39 -6.20 10.53 6.90
CA VAL A 39 -7.45 10.23 6.21
C VAL A 39 -7.56 8.73 5.89
N LEU A 40 -6.45 8.09 5.48
CA LEU A 40 -6.43 6.67 5.15
C LEU A 40 -6.85 5.79 6.33
N ALA A 41 -6.43 6.12 7.55
CA ALA A 41 -6.83 5.38 8.75
C ALA A 41 -8.37 5.38 8.93
N CYS A 42 -9.01 6.54 8.75
CA CYS A 42 -10.47 6.66 8.81
C CYS A 42 -11.18 5.85 7.70
N ILE A 43 -10.64 5.87 6.48
CA ILE A 43 -11.19 5.10 5.36
C ILE A 43 -11.17 3.61 5.68
N ILE A 44 -10.04 3.08 6.13
CA ILE A 44 -9.89 1.66 6.48
C ILE A 44 -10.87 1.26 7.59
N GLU A 45 -11.04 2.10 8.61
CA GLU A 45 -12.01 1.86 9.66
C GLU A 45 -13.46 1.82 9.14
N ASN A 46 -13.83 2.77 8.27
CA ASN A 46 -15.16 2.82 7.65
C ASN A 46 -15.41 1.60 6.76
N MET A 47 -14.41 1.18 5.97
CA MET A 47 -14.50 -0.03 5.15
C MET A 47 -14.70 -1.27 6.02
N ARG A 48 -13.93 -1.41 7.11
CA ARG A 48 -14.07 -2.51 8.05
C ARG A 48 -15.48 -2.56 8.64
N LYS A 49 -15.98 -1.45 9.19
CA LYS A 49 -17.33 -1.35 9.76
C LYS A 49 -18.43 -1.72 8.77
N ASP A 50 -18.25 -1.37 7.50
CA ASP A 50 -19.21 -1.73 6.46
C ASP A 50 -19.19 -3.22 6.13
N LEU A 51 -18.00 -3.83 6.10
CA LEU A 51 -17.84 -5.27 5.90
C LEU A 51 -18.41 -6.06 7.08
N GLU A 52 -18.18 -5.64 8.31
CA GLU A 52 -18.75 -6.24 9.51
C GLU A 52 -20.30 -6.23 9.47
N ARG A 53 -20.90 -5.11 9.07
CA ARG A 53 -22.36 -5.02 8.87
C ARG A 53 -22.89 -5.96 7.77
N LYS A 54 -22.03 -6.34 6.82
CA LYS A 54 -22.35 -7.28 5.74
C LYS A 54 -22.03 -8.74 6.10
N GLY A 55 -21.63 -8.99 7.34
CA GLY A 55 -21.38 -10.33 7.86
C GLY A 55 -19.93 -10.81 7.72
N ALA A 56 -18.98 -9.95 7.38
CA ALA A 56 -17.56 -10.29 7.45
C ALA A 56 -17.10 -10.35 8.91
N GLU A 57 -16.31 -11.37 9.23
CA GLU A 57 -15.68 -11.52 10.54
C GLU A 57 -14.21 -11.07 10.48
N PHE A 58 -13.77 -10.32 11.47
CA PHE A 58 -12.39 -9.88 11.65
C PHE A 58 -11.81 -10.51 12.91
N HIS A 59 -10.76 -11.28 12.74
CA HIS A 59 -10.03 -11.93 13.82
C HIS A 59 -8.68 -11.25 13.98
N PHE A 60 -8.56 -10.37 14.98
CA PHE A 60 -7.31 -9.74 15.36
C PHE A 60 -6.52 -10.64 16.30
N GLU A 61 -5.21 -10.40 16.41
CA GLU A 61 -4.30 -11.17 17.26
C GLU A 61 -4.33 -12.69 16.97
N SER A 62 -4.72 -13.06 15.77
CA SER A 62 -4.86 -14.44 15.29
C SER A 62 -3.79 -14.72 14.23
N CYS A 63 -2.65 -15.23 14.66
CA CYS A 63 -1.55 -15.56 13.78
C CYS A 63 -1.84 -16.81 12.95
N VAL A 64 -1.72 -16.69 11.62
CA VAL A 64 -1.85 -17.85 10.73
C VAL A 64 -0.59 -18.70 10.79
N SER A 65 -0.71 -19.93 11.26
CA SER A 65 0.39 -20.88 11.44
C SER A 65 0.47 -21.97 10.37
N ASN A 66 -0.63 -22.21 9.64
CA ASN A 66 -0.68 -23.21 8.59
C ASN A 66 -1.86 -23.01 7.64
N LEU A 67 -1.77 -23.64 6.45
CA LEU A 67 -2.89 -23.88 5.55
C LEU A 67 -3.04 -25.38 5.37
N ASN A 68 -4.23 -25.93 5.52
CA ASN A 68 -4.50 -27.31 5.18
C ASN A 68 -4.87 -27.41 3.69
N ILE A 69 -4.17 -28.31 2.98
CA ILE A 69 -4.31 -28.50 1.55
C ILE A 69 -4.68 -29.96 1.29
N GLU A 70 -5.77 -30.20 0.60
CA GLU A 70 -6.25 -31.51 0.18
C GLU A 70 -6.50 -31.51 -1.31
N GLY A 71 -5.95 -32.46 -2.03
CA GLY A 71 -6.11 -32.57 -3.48
C GLY A 71 -5.67 -31.32 -4.26
N GLY A 72 -4.64 -30.60 -3.74
CA GLY A 72 -4.14 -29.36 -4.35
C GLY A 72 -5.00 -28.13 -4.11
N ARG A 73 -5.96 -28.20 -3.19
CA ARG A 73 -6.82 -27.06 -2.82
C ARG A 73 -6.72 -26.76 -1.33
N VAL A 74 -6.69 -25.48 -0.98
CA VAL A 74 -6.79 -25.06 0.42
C VAL A 74 -8.20 -25.37 0.92
N VAL A 75 -8.28 -26.07 2.03
CA VAL A 75 -9.56 -26.42 2.70
C VAL A 75 -9.74 -25.70 4.02
N SER A 76 -8.68 -25.26 4.66
CA SER A 76 -8.76 -24.49 5.89
C SER A 76 -7.52 -23.66 6.18
N VAL A 77 -7.69 -22.63 7.02
CA VAL A 77 -6.64 -21.80 7.59
C VAL A 77 -6.51 -22.13 9.06
N VAL A 78 -5.30 -22.41 9.51
CA VAL A 78 -4.99 -22.73 10.92
C VAL A 78 -4.36 -21.50 11.57
N THR A 79 -4.90 -21.09 12.69
CA THR A 79 -4.31 -20.08 13.56
C THR A 79 -3.85 -20.73 14.87
N ASP A 80 -3.23 -19.95 15.73
CA ASP A 80 -2.87 -20.37 17.10
C ASP A 80 -4.11 -20.68 17.96
N GLU A 81 -5.26 -20.10 17.66
CA GLU A 81 -6.48 -20.31 18.42
C GLU A 81 -7.38 -21.42 17.86
N LYS A 82 -7.63 -21.43 16.55
CA LYS A 82 -8.56 -22.38 15.92
C LYS A 82 -8.30 -22.55 14.42
N THR A 83 -9.02 -23.49 13.83
CA THR A 83 -9.02 -23.75 12.38
C THR A 83 -10.29 -23.21 11.75
N TYR A 84 -10.13 -22.46 10.68
CA TYR A 84 -11.24 -21.90 9.87
C TYR A 84 -11.34 -22.62 8.54
N ASN A 85 -12.49 -23.21 8.24
CA ASN A 85 -12.74 -23.79 6.94
C ASN A 85 -12.84 -22.70 5.87
N ALA A 86 -12.21 -22.90 4.72
CA ALA A 86 -12.21 -21.93 3.64
C ALA A 86 -12.19 -22.64 2.27
N SER A 87 -13.01 -22.18 1.34
CA SER A 87 -13.02 -22.63 -0.05
C SER A 87 -12.02 -21.87 -0.93
N ALA A 88 -11.57 -20.73 -0.47
CA ALA A 88 -10.54 -19.91 -1.10
C ALA A 88 -9.84 -19.05 -0.04
N VAL A 89 -8.57 -18.77 -0.24
CA VAL A 89 -7.75 -17.92 0.65
C VAL A 89 -7.05 -16.85 -0.17
N ILE A 90 -7.15 -15.60 0.27
CA ILE A 90 -6.42 -14.47 -0.28
C ILE A 90 -5.29 -14.11 0.68
N LEU A 91 -4.05 -14.20 0.20
CA LEU A 91 -2.87 -13.81 0.96
C LEU A 91 -2.55 -12.32 0.69
N ALA A 92 -2.76 -11.48 1.69
CA ALA A 92 -2.49 -10.04 1.63
C ALA A 92 -1.58 -9.62 2.80
N LEU A 93 -0.46 -10.30 2.97
CA LEU A 93 0.38 -10.34 4.15
C LEU A 93 1.29 -9.11 4.35
N GLY A 94 1.52 -8.33 3.28
CA GLY A 94 2.58 -7.32 3.28
C GLY A 94 3.98 -7.96 3.30
N HIS A 95 5.02 -7.13 3.34
CA HIS A 95 6.41 -7.59 3.20
C HIS A 95 7.05 -8.10 4.51
N SER A 96 6.45 -7.83 5.65
CA SER A 96 7.03 -8.14 6.96
C SER A 96 6.66 -9.51 7.52
N ALA A 97 5.71 -10.21 6.90
CA ALA A 97 5.26 -11.54 7.31
C ALA A 97 6.24 -12.65 6.90
N ARG A 98 7.48 -12.58 7.38
CA ARG A 98 8.58 -13.48 6.99
C ARG A 98 8.31 -14.92 7.41
N ASP A 99 7.79 -15.13 8.59
CA ASP A 99 7.35 -16.41 9.14
C ASP A 99 6.30 -17.09 8.26
N THR A 100 5.32 -16.33 7.79
CA THR A 100 4.30 -16.84 6.88
C THR A 100 4.90 -17.18 5.50
N PHE A 101 5.81 -16.36 4.96
CA PHE A 101 6.51 -16.70 3.72
C PHE A 101 7.37 -17.96 3.86
N GLU A 102 8.05 -18.14 4.98
CA GLU A 102 8.80 -19.35 5.27
C GLU A 102 7.90 -20.58 5.36
N MET A 103 6.78 -20.48 6.03
CA MET A 103 5.77 -21.53 6.10
C MET A 103 5.25 -21.91 4.71
N LEU A 104 4.91 -20.92 3.87
CA LEU A 104 4.42 -21.16 2.51
C LEU A 104 5.48 -21.83 1.63
N ALA A 105 6.74 -21.39 1.69
CA ALA A 105 7.81 -21.89 0.84
C ALA A 105 8.39 -23.22 1.34
N ALA A 106 8.77 -23.29 2.62
CA ALA A 106 9.51 -24.42 3.15
C ALA A 106 8.62 -25.56 3.66
N LYS A 107 7.46 -25.23 4.24
CA LYS A 107 6.57 -26.24 4.82
C LYS A 107 5.49 -26.71 3.84
N LEU A 108 4.94 -25.82 3.05
CA LEU A 108 3.87 -26.13 2.11
C LEU A 108 4.37 -26.27 0.66
N GLU A 109 5.63 -26.03 0.42
CA GLU A 109 6.28 -26.14 -0.89
C GLU A 109 5.55 -25.35 -2.01
N ILE A 110 4.92 -24.22 -1.64
CA ILE A 110 4.23 -23.36 -2.60
C ILE A 110 5.28 -22.69 -3.49
N PRO A 111 5.20 -22.84 -4.83
CA PRO A 111 6.16 -22.23 -5.74
C PRO A 111 6.20 -20.71 -5.59
N MET A 112 7.39 -20.15 -5.43
CA MET A 112 7.65 -18.73 -5.36
C MET A 112 8.70 -18.30 -6.36
N GLU A 113 8.47 -17.17 -7.01
CA GLU A 113 9.42 -16.55 -7.92
C GLU A 113 10.13 -15.38 -7.24
N VAL A 114 11.43 -15.27 -7.50
CA VAL A 114 12.24 -14.12 -7.04
C VAL A 114 11.84 -12.89 -7.83
N LYS A 115 11.54 -11.79 -7.14
CA LYS A 115 11.22 -10.52 -7.76
C LYS A 115 12.18 -9.42 -7.30
N ASN A 116 12.61 -8.59 -8.23
CA ASN A 116 13.42 -7.42 -7.91
C ASN A 116 12.63 -6.44 -7.02
N PHE A 117 13.35 -5.82 -6.09
CA PHE A 117 12.80 -4.83 -5.18
C PHE A 117 13.72 -3.62 -5.07
N ALA A 118 13.18 -2.49 -4.61
CA ALA A 118 13.95 -1.29 -4.35
C ALA A 118 14.37 -1.24 -2.87
N VAL A 119 15.63 -0.83 -2.64
CA VAL A 119 16.17 -0.54 -1.31
C VAL A 119 16.60 0.92 -1.28
N GLY A 120 16.29 1.62 -0.20
CA GLY A 120 16.64 3.02 -0.08
C GLY A 120 16.63 3.49 1.38
N PHE A 121 16.81 4.79 1.52
CA PHE A 121 16.83 5.47 2.80
C PHE A 121 15.65 6.45 2.87
N ARG A 122 15.18 6.73 4.07
CA ARG A 122 14.39 7.91 4.35
C ARG A 122 15.35 9.07 4.61
N VAL A 123 15.02 10.23 4.08
CA VAL A 123 15.80 11.46 4.24
C VAL A 123 14.84 12.54 4.72
N GLU A 124 15.21 13.20 5.79
CA GLU A 124 14.53 14.41 6.29
C GLU A 124 15.38 15.64 6.01
N HIS A 125 14.72 16.73 5.67
CA HIS A 125 15.32 18.04 5.49
C HIS A 125 14.27 19.13 5.73
N PRO A 126 14.67 20.37 6.07
CA PRO A 126 13.72 21.47 6.20
C PRO A 126 12.95 21.72 4.89
N GLN A 127 11.64 21.89 4.97
CA GLN A 127 10.82 22.24 3.81
C GLN A 127 11.26 23.57 3.19
N THR A 128 11.68 24.53 4.01
CA THR A 128 12.19 25.84 3.55
C THR A 128 13.36 25.71 2.58
N MET A 129 14.26 24.75 2.81
CA MET A 129 15.36 24.48 1.89
C MET A 129 14.86 24.06 0.50
N ILE A 130 13.83 23.24 0.45
CA ILE A 130 13.26 22.80 -0.83
C ILE A 130 12.48 23.93 -1.49
N ASP A 131 11.72 24.70 -0.74
CA ASP A 131 10.98 25.85 -1.25
C ASP A 131 11.93 26.90 -1.84
N GLU A 132 13.06 27.18 -1.20
CA GLU A 132 14.10 28.07 -1.72
C GLU A 132 14.71 27.55 -3.03
N ILE A 133 15.01 26.26 -3.10
CA ILE A 133 15.58 25.63 -4.31
C ILE A 133 14.59 25.65 -5.48
N MET A 134 13.32 25.38 -5.20
CA MET A 134 12.32 25.18 -6.25
C MET A 134 11.61 26.47 -6.66
N TYR A 135 11.41 27.39 -5.74
CA TYR A 135 10.70 28.64 -5.96
C TYR A 135 11.60 29.87 -6.08
N GLY A 136 12.87 29.77 -5.63
CA GLY A 136 13.81 30.91 -5.65
C GLY A 136 13.25 32.12 -4.91
N ASP A 137 13.18 33.26 -5.58
CA ASP A 137 12.72 34.53 -5.00
C ASP A 137 11.25 34.50 -4.52
N TYR A 138 10.47 33.49 -4.93
CA TYR A 138 9.09 33.30 -4.46
C TYR A 138 9.01 32.42 -3.22
N SER A 139 10.14 31.96 -2.67
CA SER A 139 10.14 31.26 -1.39
C SER A 139 9.59 32.17 -0.30
N GLY A 140 8.72 31.63 0.58
CA GLY A 140 8.00 32.44 1.56
C GLY A 140 6.72 33.14 1.06
N SER A 141 6.37 33.00 -0.23
CA SER A 141 5.06 33.41 -0.75
C SER A 141 3.97 32.42 -0.29
N ARG A 142 2.68 32.69 -0.63
CA ARG A 142 1.55 31.79 -0.33
C ARG A 142 1.48 30.56 -1.23
N LEU A 143 2.61 30.13 -1.79
CA LEU A 143 2.69 28.88 -2.55
C LEU A 143 2.63 27.68 -1.62
N PRO A 144 2.10 26.53 -2.08
CA PRO A 144 2.10 25.31 -1.31
C PRO A 144 3.53 24.80 -1.11
N ALA A 145 3.74 23.95 -0.10
CA ALA A 145 5.02 23.28 0.11
C ALA A 145 5.49 22.60 -1.18
N SER A 146 6.71 22.90 -1.62
CA SER A 146 7.24 22.45 -2.88
C SER A 146 7.58 20.95 -2.85
N PRO A 147 7.07 20.14 -3.77
CA PRO A 147 7.53 18.77 -3.96
C PRO A 147 8.75 18.71 -4.87
N TYR A 148 9.54 17.65 -4.77
CA TYR A 148 10.57 17.34 -5.74
C TYR A 148 10.53 15.86 -6.15
N LYS A 149 11.08 15.55 -7.30
CA LYS A 149 11.34 14.20 -7.74
C LYS A 149 12.68 14.16 -8.48
N VAL A 150 13.55 13.28 -8.02
CA VAL A 150 14.85 13.03 -8.66
C VAL A 150 14.90 11.59 -9.15
N THR A 151 15.50 11.40 -10.33
CA THR A 151 15.71 10.08 -10.92
C THR A 151 17.05 10.08 -11.65
N SER A 152 17.77 8.98 -11.54
CA SER A 152 19.00 8.73 -12.30
C SER A 152 19.09 7.28 -12.70
N ASN A 153 19.51 7.01 -13.92
CA ASN A 153 19.79 5.67 -14.40
C ASN A 153 21.28 5.51 -14.64
N PHE A 154 21.83 4.42 -14.13
CA PHE A 154 23.25 4.09 -14.30
C PHE A 154 23.47 3.17 -15.51
N PRO A 155 24.69 3.18 -16.10
CA PRO A 155 24.99 2.33 -17.27
C PRO A 155 24.81 0.83 -17.01
N ASN A 156 24.87 0.38 -15.76
CA ASN A 156 24.64 -1.02 -15.36
C ASN A 156 23.15 -1.39 -15.26
N GLY A 157 22.24 -0.54 -15.69
CA GLY A 157 20.79 -0.77 -15.68
C GLY A 157 20.11 -0.52 -14.34
N ARG A 158 20.85 -0.09 -13.29
CA ARG A 158 20.24 0.29 -12.01
C ARG A 158 19.66 1.70 -12.06
N GLY A 159 18.46 1.85 -11.54
CA GLY A 159 17.83 3.15 -11.32
C GLY A 159 17.90 3.59 -9.87
N VAL A 160 18.13 4.88 -9.65
CA VAL A 160 17.94 5.53 -8.34
C VAL A 160 16.88 6.59 -8.50
N TYR A 161 15.95 6.65 -7.57
CA TYR A 161 14.84 7.62 -7.65
C TYR A 161 14.30 7.96 -6.26
N SER A 162 13.82 9.20 -6.11
CA SER A 162 12.97 9.54 -4.98
C SER A 162 11.59 8.91 -5.20
N PHE A 163 11.05 8.26 -4.17
CA PHE A 163 9.76 7.57 -4.32
C PHE A 163 8.59 8.49 -3.98
N CYS A 164 8.39 8.81 -2.74
CA CYS A 164 7.39 9.79 -2.33
C CYS A 164 8.02 10.85 -1.43
N MET A 165 7.49 12.04 -1.53
CA MET A 165 7.82 13.15 -0.65
C MET A 165 6.55 13.53 0.12
N CYS A 166 6.66 13.67 1.44
CA CYS A 166 5.58 14.11 2.30
C CYS A 166 5.94 15.46 2.92
N PRO A 167 5.56 16.58 2.29
CA PRO A 167 5.80 17.90 2.84
C PRO A 167 5.18 18.04 4.22
N GLY A 168 5.99 18.46 5.23
CA GLY A 168 5.54 18.60 6.61
C GLY A 168 5.40 17.29 7.39
N GLY A 169 5.82 16.16 6.83
CA GLY A 169 5.84 14.88 7.53
C GLY A 169 7.08 14.68 8.41
N TYR A 170 6.99 13.72 9.32
CA TYR A 170 8.11 13.22 10.13
C TYR A 170 8.37 11.74 9.77
N VAL A 171 9.61 11.31 9.97
CA VAL A 171 10.00 9.91 9.82
C VAL A 171 9.74 9.10 11.07
#